data_aa94b0922cce5b04584cee99c0fde4c1
#
_entry.id   aa94b0922cce5b04584cee99c0fde4c1
#
_cell.length_a   1.000
_cell.length_b   1.000
_cell.length_c   1.000
_cell.angle_alpha   90.00
_cell.angle_beta   90.00
_cell.angle_gamma   90.00
#
_symmetry.space_group_name_H-M   'P 1'
#
loop_
_entity.id
_entity.type
_entity.pdbx_description
1 polymer ?
#
loop_
_entity_poly.entity_id
_entity_poly.type
_entity_poly.pdbx_seq_one_letter_code
_entity_poly.pdbx_strand_id
1 'polypeptide(L)'
;MKICKGVSASPGLVLGQVSRLERHVETFSTGPFDPERELRQLEDAVRTAQSELDSMAERAASTEQAILQFQSMMLDDEGMMNEVRFCIKAGISAAAAMDKVGQRYADQLANMKDNPYMQLRSVDILDATSRVINILGNRPRMWLALDHPVILAADRLMPTDLFSVPSGMILGVVTTEGSGQSHAAIIARAMNIPGIVQVGPEFLDDCDGRTVILDATKGECILDPDAVARQQAEARICELQRENEEMRVLGRQPGYTRDGAAFELLANCFGPEDIDTAMQSGARGVGLLRSSYMMLPGRILDEQEQFYFYSSCLAAAQGCPVTVRTFDFGADRTMADAYQGVQSSKLGLRGIRNSLRQPRQFETQICALLRAAHRGPLRVMFPMVTDVEDWDAAMHIVEHCRQSLRERGVPFNEKTPFGVMLSVPSACLTAEEFVAHGCDFLVIGTNDLTQYTHAADRELASAERYYRPASPAMKKLIAMVMEAAKAGNVPVTICGLAVGNPVNTVQYLQMGLRSFSVSPQNLLNVKKALREAET
;
A
#
# COMPACT_ATOMS: atom_id res chain seq x y z
N MET A 1 -12.78 -26.81 24.95
CA MET A 1 -12.85 -26.15 23.64
C MET A 1 -13.90 -25.06 23.67
N LYS A 2 -13.54 -23.80 23.46
CA LYS A 2 -14.44 -22.63 23.39
C LYS A 2 -14.23 -21.99 22.03
N ILE A 3 -15.30 -21.74 21.29
CA ILE A 3 -15.23 -21.09 19.96
C ILE A 3 -15.69 -19.65 20.15
N CYS A 4 -14.83 -18.73 19.77
CA CYS A 4 -15.12 -17.29 19.73
C CYS A 4 -15.14 -16.83 18.28
N LYS A 5 -16.07 -15.92 17.94
CA LYS A 5 -16.22 -15.39 16.58
C LYS A 5 -15.91 -13.91 16.56
N GLY A 6 -15.33 -13.46 15.48
CA GLY A 6 -15.02 -12.07 15.20
C GLY A 6 -15.02 -11.78 13.70
N VAL A 7 -14.47 -10.65 13.32
CA VAL A 7 -14.39 -10.19 11.93
C VAL A 7 -12.96 -10.40 11.43
N SER A 8 -12.82 -11.00 10.25
CA SER A 8 -11.51 -11.18 9.59
C SER A 8 -10.89 -9.81 9.29
N ALA A 9 -9.70 -9.58 9.81
CA ALA A 9 -8.87 -8.40 9.54
C ALA A 9 -7.77 -8.71 8.53
N SER A 10 -7.15 -9.90 8.65
CA SER A 10 -6.12 -10.41 7.76
C SER A 10 -6.31 -11.93 7.65
N PRO A 11 -6.54 -12.49 6.46
CA PRO A 11 -6.86 -13.91 6.31
C PRO A 11 -5.66 -14.80 6.63
N GLY A 12 -5.93 -16.04 7.06
CA GLY A 12 -4.94 -17.07 7.33
C GLY A 12 -5.37 -18.03 8.43
N LEU A 13 -4.61 -19.09 8.60
CA LEU A 13 -4.83 -20.10 9.62
C LEU A 13 -3.53 -20.38 10.36
N VAL A 14 -3.56 -20.22 11.68
CA VAL A 14 -2.40 -20.52 12.56
C VAL A 14 -2.83 -21.21 13.83
N LEU A 15 -1.91 -21.96 14.40
CA LEU A 15 -2.01 -22.61 15.69
C LEU A 15 -0.84 -22.12 16.54
N GLY A 16 -1.11 -21.61 17.74
CA GLY A 16 -0.07 -21.09 18.63
C GLY A 16 -0.58 -20.83 20.04
N GLN A 17 0.34 -20.49 20.92
CA GLN A 17 0.00 -19.98 22.24
C GLN A 17 -0.35 -18.50 22.16
N VAL A 18 -1.29 -18.07 22.99
CA VAL A 18 -1.67 -16.67 23.14
C VAL A 18 -0.76 -15.98 24.13
N SER A 19 -0.32 -14.79 23.78
CA SER A 19 0.26 -13.83 24.71
C SER A 19 -0.61 -12.59 24.78
N ARG A 20 -1.16 -12.30 25.96
CA ARG A 20 -2.03 -11.14 26.18
C ARG A 20 -1.20 -9.89 26.36
N LEU A 21 -1.51 -8.87 25.56
CA LEU A 21 -0.93 -7.53 25.67
C LEU A 21 -1.71 -6.74 26.72
N GLU A 22 -1.18 -6.60 27.92
CA GLU A 22 -1.79 -5.79 28.97
C GLU A 22 -1.30 -4.35 28.90
N ARG A 23 -2.25 -3.42 28.81
CA ARG A 23 -2.00 -1.97 28.85
C ARG A 23 -2.53 -1.41 30.16
N HIS A 24 -1.79 -1.55 31.25
CA HIS A 24 -2.17 -0.93 32.50
C HIS A 24 -1.53 0.45 32.63
N VAL A 25 -2.36 1.46 32.75
CA VAL A 25 -1.97 2.80 33.21
C VAL A 25 -2.08 2.80 34.74
N GLU A 26 -1.16 2.13 35.42
CA GLU A 26 -1.02 2.38 36.85
C GLU A 26 -0.19 3.65 37.04
N THR A 27 -0.77 4.62 37.72
CA THR A 27 -0.13 5.89 38.08
C THR A 27 0.89 5.64 39.17
N PHE A 28 2.18 5.60 38.83
CA PHE A 28 3.25 5.45 39.82
C PHE A 28 4.06 6.75 39.95
N SER A 29 3.82 7.43 41.06
CA SER A 29 4.86 8.21 41.72
C SER A 29 5.12 7.61 43.11
N THR A 30 6.24 6.95 43.28
CA THR A 30 6.65 6.37 44.57
C THR A 30 7.42 7.34 45.47
N GLY A 31 7.40 8.64 45.19
CA GLY A 31 8.10 9.67 45.93
C GLY A 31 7.30 10.97 46.04
N PRO A 32 7.78 11.95 46.82
CA PRO A 32 7.17 13.27 46.87
C PRO A 32 7.17 13.88 45.46
N PHE A 33 6.03 14.44 45.08
CA PHE A 33 5.84 15.07 43.75
C PHE A 33 6.76 16.29 43.61
N ASP A 34 7.60 16.30 42.57
CA ASP A 34 8.49 17.41 42.19
C ASP A 34 8.26 17.77 40.72
N PRO A 35 7.61 18.91 40.43
CA PRO A 35 7.29 19.35 39.07
C PRO A 35 8.51 19.46 38.15
N GLU A 36 9.65 19.89 38.65
CA GLU A 36 10.86 20.05 37.84
C GLU A 36 11.47 18.70 37.46
N ARG A 37 11.41 17.73 38.36
CA ARG A 37 11.83 16.37 38.09
C ARG A 37 10.92 15.71 37.06
N GLU A 38 9.61 15.83 37.22
CA GLU A 38 8.61 15.30 36.29
C GLU A 38 8.77 15.88 34.88
N LEU A 39 9.03 17.19 34.77
CA LEU A 39 9.27 17.86 33.48
C LEU A 39 10.55 17.35 32.80
N ARG A 40 11.64 17.17 33.52
CA ARG A 40 12.88 16.60 32.97
C ARG A 40 12.66 15.16 32.49
N GLN A 41 11.98 14.33 33.29
CA GLN A 41 11.66 12.96 32.93
C GLN A 41 10.78 12.89 31.66
N LEU A 42 9.80 13.80 31.53
CA LEU A 42 8.98 13.93 30.33
C LEU A 42 9.83 14.25 29.09
N GLU A 43 10.71 15.25 29.16
CA GLU A 43 11.55 15.66 28.05
C GLU A 43 12.49 14.54 27.59
N ASP A 44 13.09 13.83 28.52
CA ASP A 44 13.95 12.69 28.21
C ASP A 44 13.15 11.53 27.61
N ALA A 45 11.96 11.25 28.12
CA ALA A 45 11.08 10.19 27.61
C ALA A 45 10.56 10.50 26.20
N VAL A 46 10.17 11.76 25.94
CA VAL A 46 9.73 12.21 24.60
C VAL A 46 10.87 12.09 23.61
N ARG A 47 12.07 12.56 23.93
CA ARG A 47 13.26 12.46 23.07
C ARG A 47 13.59 10.99 22.75
N THR A 48 13.50 10.12 23.75
CA THR A 48 13.71 8.67 23.56
C THR A 48 12.65 8.09 22.65
N ALA A 49 11.37 8.41 22.86
CA ALA A 49 10.26 7.95 22.03
C ALA A 49 10.42 8.38 20.56
N GLN A 50 10.78 9.65 20.33
CA GLN A 50 11.03 10.17 18.97
C GLN A 50 12.19 9.44 18.29
N SER A 51 13.34 9.28 18.97
CA SER A 51 14.49 8.55 18.44
C SER A 51 14.13 7.10 18.05
N GLU A 52 13.28 6.46 18.84
CA GLU A 52 12.80 5.11 18.55
C GLU A 52 11.86 5.09 17.34
N LEU A 53 10.91 6.02 17.26
CA LEU A 53 9.99 6.15 16.12
C LEU A 53 10.74 6.44 14.83
N ASP A 54 11.72 7.34 14.85
CA ASP A 54 12.55 7.68 13.69
C ASP A 54 13.38 6.47 13.23
N SER A 55 14.00 5.74 14.16
CA SER A 55 14.75 4.51 13.85
C SER A 55 13.85 3.38 13.29
N MET A 56 12.60 3.31 13.72
CA MET A 56 11.61 2.39 13.16
C MET A 56 11.16 2.86 11.77
N ALA A 57 10.95 4.16 11.58
CA ALA A 57 10.55 4.75 10.30
C ALA A 57 11.61 4.54 9.21
N GLU A 58 12.90 4.56 9.55
CA GLU A 58 14.00 4.26 8.61
C GLU A 58 13.98 2.82 8.07
N ARG A 59 13.36 1.88 8.81
CA ARG A 59 13.30 0.46 8.46
C ARG A 59 11.94 0.03 7.94
N ALA A 60 10.95 0.91 8.02
CA ALA A 60 9.56 0.63 7.69
C ALA A 60 9.27 0.88 6.20
N ALA A 61 8.29 0.18 5.64
CA ALA A 61 7.77 0.44 4.30
C ALA A 61 7.05 1.80 4.23
N SER A 62 6.87 2.35 3.04
CA SER A 62 6.42 3.75 2.83
C SER A 62 5.11 4.12 3.57
N THR A 63 4.15 3.22 3.64
CA THR A 63 2.88 3.46 4.35
C THR A 63 3.08 3.47 5.87
N GLU A 64 3.90 2.57 6.36
CA GLU A 64 4.27 2.41 7.76
C GLU A 64 5.13 3.59 8.22
N GLN A 65 6.08 3.99 7.39
CA GLN A 65 6.94 5.15 7.61
C GLN A 65 6.12 6.42 7.84
N ALA A 66 5.07 6.66 7.03
CA ALA A 66 4.20 7.82 7.18
C ALA A 66 3.42 7.82 8.52
N ILE A 67 3.06 6.65 9.05
CA ILE A 67 2.42 6.53 10.37
C ILE A 67 3.40 6.87 11.47
N LEU A 68 4.60 6.28 11.44
CA LEU A 68 5.65 6.52 12.44
C LEU A 68 6.15 7.97 12.45
N GLN A 69 6.31 8.58 11.26
CA GLN A 69 6.65 9.99 11.14
C GLN A 69 5.55 10.91 11.70
N PHE A 70 4.28 10.58 11.46
CA PHE A 70 3.17 11.33 12.07
C PHE A 70 3.20 11.23 13.60
N GLN A 71 3.47 10.06 14.15
CA GLN A 71 3.61 9.86 15.61
C GLN A 71 4.77 10.66 16.18
N SER A 72 5.93 10.66 15.53
CA SER A 72 7.10 11.47 15.93
C SER A 72 6.78 12.97 15.90
N MET A 73 6.12 13.45 14.85
CA MET A 73 5.70 14.84 14.70
C MET A 73 4.68 15.26 15.76
N MET A 74 3.74 14.39 16.14
CA MET A 74 2.77 14.68 17.20
C MET A 74 3.42 14.85 18.57
N LEU A 75 4.51 14.13 18.86
CA LEU A 75 5.29 14.31 20.08
C LEU A 75 6.10 15.61 20.09
N ASP A 76 6.24 16.27 18.94
CA ASP A 76 6.88 17.59 18.80
C ASP A 76 5.87 18.76 18.75
N ASP A 77 4.56 18.46 18.81
CA ASP A 77 3.51 19.48 18.78
C ASP A 77 3.54 20.34 20.05
N GLU A 78 3.92 21.60 19.87
CA GLU A 78 4.03 22.56 20.99
C GLU A 78 2.71 22.75 21.73
N GLY A 79 1.56 22.70 21.06
CA GLY A 79 0.25 22.83 21.67
C GLY A 79 -0.01 21.71 22.65
N MET A 80 0.12 20.47 22.20
CA MET A 80 -0.04 19.28 23.04
C MET A 80 0.96 19.25 24.19
N MET A 81 2.24 19.50 23.92
CA MET A 81 3.28 19.43 24.93
C MET A 81 3.18 20.54 25.98
N ASN A 82 2.73 21.75 25.61
CA ASN A 82 2.49 22.83 26.56
C ASN A 82 1.34 22.50 27.53
N GLU A 83 0.31 21.81 27.06
CA GLU A 83 -0.78 21.37 27.92
C GLU A 83 -0.34 20.25 28.87
N VAL A 84 0.51 19.32 28.42
CA VAL A 84 1.11 18.30 29.31
C VAL A 84 1.95 18.99 30.41
N ARG A 85 2.81 19.95 30.03
CA ARG A 85 3.62 20.73 30.99
C ARG A 85 2.73 21.52 31.97
N PHE A 86 1.61 22.07 31.50
CA PHE A 86 0.65 22.74 32.36
C PHE A 86 0.02 21.81 33.40
N CYS A 87 -0.38 20.59 32.99
CA CYS A 87 -0.91 19.58 33.88
C CYS A 87 0.13 19.15 34.94
N ILE A 88 1.40 19.01 34.57
CA ILE A 88 2.48 18.68 35.52
C ILE A 88 2.65 19.80 36.54
N LYS A 89 2.70 21.07 36.10
CA LYS A 89 2.77 22.22 37.02
C LYS A 89 1.56 22.32 37.96
N ALA A 90 0.41 21.75 37.54
CA ALA A 90 -0.80 21.66 38.37
C ALA A 90 -0.81 20.47 39.35
N GLY A 91 0.29 19.67 39.43
CA GLY A 91 0.44 18.59 40.39
C GLY A 91 0.09 17.19 39.86
N ILE A 92 -0.02 17.02 38.54
CA ILE A 92 -0.28 15.71 37.90
C ILE A 92 1.07 15.13 37.45
N SER A 93 1.30 13.82 37.68
CA SER A 93 2.53 13.17 37.22
C SER A 93 2.67 13.21 35.68
N ALA A 94 3.90 13.16 35.18
CA ALA A 94 4.19 13.23 33.75
C ALA A 94 3.42 12.15 32.95
N ALA A 95 3.36 10.93 33.44
CA ALA A 95 2.64 9.84 32.80
C ALA A 95 1.11 10.09 32.76
N ALA A 96 0.51 10.50 33.86
CA ALA A 96 -0.93 10.81 33.92
C ALA A 96 -1.30 12.08 33.12
N ALA A 97 -0.40 13.08 33.07
CA ALA A 97 -0.58 14.26 32.25
C ALA A 97 -0.55 13.94 30.75
N MET A 98 0.40 13.10 30.33
CA MET A 98 0.53 12.62 28.93
C MET A 98 -0.68 11.79 28.51
N ASP A 99 -1.15 10.88 29.34
CA ASP A 99 -2.34 10.07 29.10
C ASP A 99 -3.58 10.96 28.92
N LYS A 100 -3.84 11.86 29.88
CA LYS A 100 -5.00 12.76 29.87
C LYS A 100 -5.04 13.66 28.64
N VAL A 101 -3.91 14.26 28.28
CA VAL A 101 -3.83 15.16 27.14
C VAL A 101 -3.90 14.37 25.83
N GLY A 102 -3.18 13.25 25.74
CA GLY A 102 -3.21 12.35 24.58
C GLY A 102 -4.62 11.85 24.27
N GLN A 103 -5.35 11.37 25.27
CA GLN A 103 -6.74 10.93 25.13
C GLN A 103 -7.63 12.06 24.58
N ARG A 104 -7.50 13.28 25.12
CA ARG A 104 -8.29 14.43 24.65
C ARG A 104 -8.00 14.79 23.19
N TYR A 105 -6.73 14.81 22.77
CA TYR A 105 -6.36 15.07 21.36
C TYR A 105 -6.86 13.95 20.45
N ALA A 106 -6.76 12.70 20.87
CA ALA A 106 -7.32 11.57 20.14
C ALA A 106 -8.85 11.68 19.99
N ASP A 107 -9.58 12.04 21.06
CA ASP A 107 -11.03 12.22 21.02
C ASP A 107 -11.42 13.39 20.11
N GLN A 108 -10.65 14.48 20.06
CA GLN A 108 -10.87 15.59 19.13
C GLN A 108 -10.79 15.12 17.68
N LEU A 109 -9.76 14.33 17.32
CA LEU A 109 -9.62 13.79 15.97
C LEU A 109 -10.71 12.75 15.65
N ALA A 110 -11.05 11.87 16.59
CA ALA A 110 -12.10 10.86 16.43
C ALA A 110 -13.47 11.48 16.15
N ASN A 111 -13.75 12.67 16.70
CA ASN A 111 -15.01 13.40 16.54
C ASN A 111 -15.07 14.31 15.31
N MET A 112 -14.04 14.38 14.46
CA MET A 112 -14.03 15.15 13.21
C MET A 112 -14.90 14.47 12.15
N LYS A 113 -16.22 14.75 12.15
CA LYS A 113 -17.22 14.09 11.28
C LYS A 113 -16.95 14.24 9.77
N ASP A 114 -16.29 15.33 9.38
CA ASP A 114 -16.05 15.67 7.97
C ASP A 114 -14.69 15.17 7.45
N ASN A 115 -13.90 14.50 8.29
CA ASN A 115 -12.57 14.03 7.91
C ASN A 115 -12.28 12.60 8.40
N PRO A 116 -12.73 11.55 7.66
CA PRO A 116 -12.50 10.15 8.03
C PRO A 116 -11.00 9.79 8.19
N TYR A 117 -10.12 10.47 7.47
CA TYR A 117 -8.67 10.27 7.58
C TYR A 117 -8.14 10.69 8.96
N MET A 118 -8.57 11.86 9.46
CA MET A 118 -8.17 12.32 10.80
C MET A 118 -8.78 11.47 11.91
N GLN A 119 -9.98 10.91 11.70
CA GLN A 119 -10.55 9.95 12.64
C GLN A 119 -9.65 8.71 12.83
N LEU A 120 -9.09 8.19 11.75
CA LEU A 120 -8.16 7.05 11.82
C LEU A 120 -6.85 7.42 12.54
N ARG A 121 -6.39 8.68 12.43
CA ARG A 121 -5.18 9.19 13.09
C ARG A 121 -5.32 9.36 14.61
N SER A 122 -6.54 9.31 15.15
CA SER A 122 -6.76 9.34 16.60
C SER A 122 -6.02 8.21 17.33
N VAL A 123 -5.94 7.04 16.72
CA VAL A 123 -5.23 5.88 17.27
C VAL A 123 -3.72 6.11 17.28
N ASP A 124 -3.18 6.81 16.28
CA ASP A 124 -1.75 7.09 16.19
C ASP A 124 -1.27 8.02 17.31
N ILE A 125 -2.14 8.97 17.75
CA ILE A 125 -1.85 9.81 18.92
C ILE A 125 -1.78 8.96 20.20
N LEU A 126 -2.74 8.05 20.39
CA LEU A 126 -2.76 7.16 21.55
C LEU A 126 -1.54 6.25 21.57
N ASP A 127 -1.08 5.79 20.42
CA ASP A 127 0.11 4.96 20.29
C ASP A 127 1.37 5.74 20.68
N ALA A 128 1.56 6.96 20.13
CA ALA A 128 2.68 7.83 20.45
C ALA A 128 2.75 8.19 21.94
N THR A 129 1.61 8.58 22.53
CA THR A 129 1.53 8.94 23.95
C THR A 129 1.75 7.74 24.87
N SER A 130 1.20 6.56 24.54
CA SER A 130 1.44 5.31 25.28
C SER A 130 2.91 4.92 25.30
N ARG A 131 3.64 5.19 24.21
CA ARG A 131 5.09 4.95 24.15
C ARG A 131 5.84 5.80 25.18
N VAL A 132 5.54 7.09 25.24
CA VAL A 132 6.14 8.00 26.25
C VAL A 132 5.81 7.55 27.66
N ILE A 133 4.55 7.15 27.92
CA ILE A 133 4.10 6.65 29.23
C ILE A 133 4.87 5.38 29.64
N ASN A 134 5.09 4.45 28.71
CA ASN A 134 5.87 3.23 28.98
C ASN A 134 7.34 3.53 29.30
N ILE A 135 7.94 4.50 28.63
CA ILE A 135 9.32 4.94 28.92
C ILE A 135 9.38 5.57 30.29
N LEU A 136 8.44 6.47 30.63
CA LEU A 136 8.34 7.07 31.98
C LEU A 136 8.17 6.04 33.08
N GLY A 137 7.41 4.97 32.81
CA GLY A 137 7.19 3.86 33.74
C GLY A 137 8.37 2.89 33.85
N ASN A 138 9.45 3.08 33.09
CA ASN A 138 10.59 2.16 32.98
C ASN A 138 10.16 0.70 32.74
N ARG A 139 9.13 0.51 31.94
CA ARG A 139 8.56 -0.82 31.64
C ARG A 139 9.36 -1.49 30.52
N PRO A 140 9.78 -2.76 30.72
CA PRO A 140 10.40 -3.51 29.65
C PRO A 140 9.39 -3.66 28.49
N ARG A 141 9.88 -3.54 27.27
CA ARG A 141 9.05 -3.82 26.09
C ARG A 141 8.62 -5.28 26.14
N MET A 142 7.33 -5.55 26.02
CA MET A 142 6.76 -6.89 26.13
C MET A 142 7.41 -7.91 25.19
N TRP A 143 7.77 -7.48 23.96
CA TRP A 143 8.43 -8.34 22.99
C TRP A 143 9.86 -8.77 23.38
N LEU A 144 10.54 -8.08 24.30
CA LEU A 144 11.81 -8.54 24.88
C LEU A 144 11.63 -9.79 25.76
N ALA A 145 10.40 -10.07 26.18
CA ALA A 145 10.06 -11.25 26.99
C ALA A 145 9.53 -12.43 26.16
N LEU A 146 9.33 -12.26 24.84
CA LEU A 146 8.89 -13.35 23.97
C LEU A 146 10.08 -14.26 23.63
N ASP A 147 10.03 -15.50 24.11
CA ASP A 147 11.02 -16.54 23.85
C ASP A 147 10.61 -17.51 22.74
N HIS A 148 9.35 -17.44 22.28
CA HIS A 148 8.79 -18.24 21.20
C HIS A 148 7.73 -17.48 20.42
N PRO A 149 7.38 -17.92 19.18
CA PRO A 149 6.31 -17.30 18.39
C PRO A 149 4.94 -17.45 19.04
N VAL A 150 4.16 -16.35 19.09
CA VAL A 150 2.87 -16.29 19.80
C VAL A 150 1.76 -15.67 18.94
N ILE A 151 0.52 -15.89 19.36
CA ILE A 151 -0.66 -15.14 18.91
C ILE A 151 -0.87 -13.99 19.89
N LEU A 152 -0.76 -12.75 19.43
CA LEU A 152 -1.00 -11.58 20.28
C LEU A 152 -2.50 -11.36 20.48
N ALA A 153 -2.91 -11.19 21.74
CA ALA A 153 -4.28 -10.85 22.10
C ALA A 153 -4.31 -9.51 22.87
N ALA A 154 -5.21 -8.60 22.47
CA ALA A 154 -5.34 -7.28 23.09
C ALA A 154 -6.78 -6.77 22.97
N ASP A 155 -7.14 -5.75 23.75
CA ASP A 155 -8.37 -5.01 23.51
C ASP A 155 -8.30 -4.33 22.14
N ARG A 156 -7.22 -3.61 21.89
CA ARG A 156 -6.92 -2.95 20.61
C ARG A 156 -5.43 -3.09 20.31
N LEU A 157 -5.07 -3.33 19.05
CA LEU A 157 -3.68 -3.28 18.60
C LEU A 157 -3.33 -1.89 18.10
N MET A 158 -2.15 -1.43 18.48
CA MET A 158 -1.54 -0.23 17.92
C MET A 158 -0.55 -0.60 16.79
N PRO A 159 -0.32 0.30 15.83
CA PRO A 159 0.67 0.07 14.77
C PRO A 159 2.04 -0.38 15.31
N THR A 160 2.53 0.28 16.35
CA THR A 160 3.85 0.00 16.91
C THR A 160 3.96 -1.33 17.64
N ASP A 161 2.86 -1.95 18.05
CA ASP A 161 2.88 -3.30 18.65
C ASP A 161 3.38 -4.35 17.64
N LEU A 162 3.03 -4.17 16.36
CA LEU A 162 3.46 -5.07 15.29
C LEU A 162 4.89 -4.80 14.81
N PHE A 163 5.28 -3.52 14.70
CA PHE A 163 6.63 -3.14 14.24
C PHE A 163 7.72 -3.39 15.27
N SER A 164 7.37 -3.38 16.55
CA SER A 164 8.36 -3.54 17.62
C SER A 164 8.82 -4.99 17.80
N VAL A 165 8.13 -5.96 17.20
CA VAL A 165 8.41 -7.40 17.39
C VAL A 165 9.24 -7.93 16.22
N PRO A 166 10.29 -8.75 16.48
CA PRO A 166 11.05 -9.38 15.41
C PRO A 166 10.17 -10.20 14.48
N SER A 167 10.48 -10.17 13.18
CA SER A 167 9.75 -10.92 12.16
C SER A 167 9.67 -12.41 12.53
N GLY A 168 8.48 -12.99 12.41
CA GLY A 168 8.21 -14.39 12.73
C GLY A 168 7.85 -14.70 14.19
N MET A 169 7.94 -13.73 15.11
CA MET A 169 7.53 -13.91 16.52
C MET A 169 6.03 -13.70 16.74
N ILE A 170 5.34 -13.07 15.79
CA ILE A 170 3.88 -12.94 15.81
C ILE A 170 3.29 -13.91 14.78
N LEU A 171 2.62 -14.97 15.26
CA LEU A 171 1.91 -15.93 14.42
C LEU A 171 0.55 -15.41 13.96
N GLY A 172 -0.10 -14.61 14.79
CA GLY A 172 -1.43 -14.07 14.52
C GLY A 172 -1.82 -13.02 15.53
N VAL A 173 -2.92 -12.32 15.29
CA VAL A 173 -3.44 -11.26 16.15
C VAL A 173 -4.94 -11.43 16.40
N VAL A 174 -5.37 -11.18 17.63
CA VAL A 174 -6.77 -11.24 18.05
C VAL A 174 -7.09 -10.00 18.88
N THR A 175 -8.15 -9.25 18.50
CA THR A 175 -8.58 -8.10 19.30
C THR A 175 -10.06 -8.12 19.60
N THR A 176 -10.45 -7.56 20.75
CA THR A 176 -11.86 -7.39 21.13
C THR A 176 -12.45 -6.13 20.52
N GLU A 177 -11.64 -5.15 20.20
CA GLU A 177 -12.02 -3.90 19.54
C GLU A 177 -11.34 -3.74 18.18
N GLY A 178 -11.72 -2.68 17.46
CA GLY A 178 -11.13 -2.32 16.17
C GLY A 178 -12.00 -2.68 14.98
N SER A 179 -11.48 -2.43 13.78
CA SER A 179 -12.13 -2.79 12.52
C SER A 179 -11.12 -3.42 11.56
N GLY A 180 -11.60 -4.18 10.59
CA GLY A 180 -10.75 -4.72 9.51
C GLY A 180 -10.11 -3.64 8.61
N GLN A 181 -10.47 -2.38 8.82
CA GLN A 181 -9.94 -1.19 8.12
C GLN A 181 -8.99 -0.36 9.01
N SER A 182 -8.74 -0.76 10.26
CA SER A 182 -7.82 -0.05 11.17
C SER A 182 -6.37 -0.11 10.65
N HIS A 183 -5.54 0.85 11.04
CA HIS A 183 -4.12 0.86 10.66
C HIS A 183 -3.40 -0.43 11.07
N ALA A 184 -3.65 -0.94 12.28
CA ALA A 184 -3.08 -2.22 12.72
C ALA A 184 -3.53 -3.40 11.85
N ALA A 185 -4.81 -3.43 11.40
CA ALA A 185 -5.30 -4.46 10.49
C ALA A 185 -4.67 -4.37 9.10
N ILE A 186 -4.44 -3.15 8.59
CA ILE A 186 -3.75 -2.91 7.33
C ILE A 186 -2.30 -3.42 7.41
N ILE A 187 -1.61 -3.10 8.51
CA ILE A 187 -0.23 -3.54 8.77
C ILE A 187 -0.15 -5.06 8.91
N ALA A 188 -1.03 -5.67 9.73
CA ALA A 188 -1.08 -7.13 9.88
C ALA A 188 -1.26 -7.83 8.52
N ARG A 189 -2.10 -7.27 7.64
CA ARG A 189 -2.32 -7.78 6.28
C ARG A 189 -1.08 -7.59 5.40
N ALA A 190 -0.40 -6.45 5.48
CA ALA A 190 0.84 -6.20 4.74
C ALA A 190 1.97 -7.14 5.19
N MET A 191 2.04 -7.44 6.49
CA MET A 191 2.99 -8.39 7.06
C MET A 191 2.57 -9.87 6.91
N ASN A 192 1.42 -10.16 6.28
CA ASN A 192 0.83 -11.51 6.16
C ASN A 192 0.60 -12.19 7.53
N ILE A 193 0.28 -11.41 8.57
CA ILE A 193 -0.06 -11.91 9.89
C ILE A 193 -1.57 -12.13 9.96
N PRO A 194 -2.06 -13.38 10.15
CA PRO A 194 -3.49 -13.66 10.32
C PRO A 194 -4.10 -12.89 11.48
N GLY A 195 -5.26 -12.26 11.27
CA GLY A 195 -5.86 -11.40 12.28
C GLY A 195 -7.38 -11.42 12.33
N ILE A 196 -7.92 -11.47 13.55
CA ILE A 196 -9.36 -11.34 13.82
C ILE A 196 -9.57 -10.17 14.78
N VAL A 197 -10.56 -9.33 14.49
CA VAL A 197 -10.97 -8.21 15.33
C VAL A 197 -12.41 -8.42 15.82
N GLN A 198 -12.81 -7.68 16.85
CA GLN A 198 -14.17 -7.75 17.43
C GLN A 198 -14.54 -9.14 17.96
N VAL A 199 -13.58 -9.87 18.50
CA VAL A 199 -13.84 -11.09 19.28
C VAL A 199 -14.41 -10.65 20.63
N GLY A 200 -15.46 -11.29 21.13
CA GLY A 200 -16.08 -10.90 22.41
C GLY A 200 -15.08 -10.69 23.55
N PRO A 201 -15.33 -9.74 24.47
CA PRO A 201 -14.40 -9.35 25.53
C PRO A 201 -14.00 -10.53 26.45
N GLU A 202 -14.90 -11.50 26.59
CA GLU A 202 -14.68 -12.73 27.34
C GLU A 202 -13.54 -13.61 26.79
N PHE A 203 -13.00 -13.30 25.62
CA PHE A 203 -11.82 -13.98 25.07
C PHE A 203 -10.57 -13.61 25.85
N LEU A 204 -10.39 -12.33 26.20
CA LEU A 204 -9.21 -11.85 26.91
C LEU A 204 -9.12 -12.28 28.37
N ASP A 205 -10.27 -12.59 28.98
CA ASP A 205 -10.31 -12.97 30.41
C ASP A 205 -9.56 -14.28 30.69
N ASP A 206 -9.43 -15.14 29.67
CA ASP A 206 -8.99 -16.52 29.86
C ASP A 206 -8.09 -17.04 28.72
N CYS A 207 -7.48 -16.17 27.92
CA CYS A 207 -6.71 -16.58 26.74
C CYS A 207 -5.20 -16.70 26.99
N ASP A 208 -4.64 -16.01 27.97
CA ASP A 208 -3.20 -15.91 28.15
C ASP A 208 -2.55 -17.27 28.44
N GLY A 209 -1.45 -17.57 27.74
CA GLY A 209 -0.73 -18.84 27.83
C GLY A 209 -1.46 -20.05 27.23
N ARG A 210 -2.71 -19.89 26.76
CA ARG A 210 -3.47 -21.00 26.17
C ARG A 210 -3.18 -21.20 24.69
N THR A 211 -3.42 -22.42 24.23
CA THR A 211 -3.32 -22.77 22.80
C THR A 211 -4.59 -22.38 22.07
N VAL A 212 -4.44 -21.69 20.93
CA VAL A 212 -5.54 -21.25 20.07
C VAL A 212 -5.30 -21.68 18.63
N ILE A 213 -6.36 -22.17 17.97
CA ILE A 213 -6.46 -22.20 16.51
C ILE A 213 -7.12 -20.88 16.10
N LEU A 214 -6.40 -20.08 15.33
CA LEU A 214 -6.88 -18.83 14.76
C LEU A 214 -7.16 -19.04 13.28
N ASP A 215 -8.43 -19.26 12.91
CA ASP A 215 -8.89 -19.28 11.50
C ASP A 215 -9.41 -17.89 11.13
N ALA A 216 -8.48 -17.01 10.79
CA ALA A 216 -8.81 -15.64 10.43
C ALA A 216 -9.52 -15.52 9.08
N THR A 217 -9.50 -16.56 8.25
CA THR A 217 -10.28 -16.60 7.01
C THR A 217 -11.77 -16.77 7.30
N LYS A 218 -12.12 -17.58 8.31
CA LYS A 218 -13.50 -17.78 8.75
C LYS A 218 -13.94 -16.79 9.85
N GLY A 219 -13.01 -16.07 10.47
CA GLY A 219 -13.28 -15.22 11.62
C GLY A 219 -13.52 -16.01 12.90
N GLU A 220 -12.85 -17.16 13.09
CA GLU A 220 -13.07 -18.06 14.22
C GLU A 220 -11.78 -18.29 15.03
N CYS A 221 -11.88 -18.17 16.35
CA CYS A 221 -10.86 -18.53 17.32
C CYS A 221 -11.32 -19.74 18.14
N ILE A 222 -10.56 -20.80 18.17
CA ILE A 222 -10.85 -21.99 18.97
C ILE A 222 -9.84 -22.05 20.11
N LEU A 223 -10.31 -21.75 21.32
CA LEU A 223 -9.51 -21.79 22.55
C LEU A 223 -9.48 -23.22 23.09
N ASP A 224 -8.30 -23.70 23.48
CA ASP A 224 -8.04 -25.06 23.94
C ASP A 224 -8.65 -26.12 23.02
N PRO A 225 -8.19 -26.19 21.76
CA PRO A 225 -8.68 -27.19 20.81
C PRO A 225 -8.41 -28.59 21.31
N ASP A 226 -9.37 -29.49 21.11
CA ASP A 226 -9.17 -30.91 21.36
C ASP A 226 -8.16 -31.52 20.36
N ALA A 227 -7.76 -32.76 20.60
CA ALA A 227 -6.74 -33.42 19.78
C ALA A 227 -7.17 -33.54 18.30
N VAL A 228 -8.47 -33.71 18.04
CA VAL A 228 -9.01 -33.85 16.68
C VAL A 228 -8.96 -32.49 15.94
N ALA A 229 -9.44 -31.43 16.58
CA ALA A 229 -9.39 -30.08 16.01
C ALA A 229 -7.95 -29.61 15.76
N ARG A 230 -7.04 -29.94 16.71
CA ARG A 230 -5.61 -29.63 16.55
C ARG A 230 -5.00 -30.34 15.35
N GLN A 231 -5.22 -31.63 15.23
CA GLN A 231 -4.70 -32.43 14.11
C GLN A 231 -5.24 -31.93 12.76
N GLN A 232 -6.53 -31.56 12.71
CA GLN A 232 -7.13 -31.01 11.50
C GLN A 232 -6.52 -29.66 11.12
N ALA A 233 -6.30 -28.77 12.10
CA ALA A 233 -5.68 -27.47 11.86
C ALA A 233 -4.22 -27.63 11.39
N GLU A 234 -3.42 -28.48 12.05
CA GLU A 234 -2.04 -28.78 11.66
C GLU A 234 -1.96 -29.33 10.24
N ALA A 235 -2.84 -30.30 9.89
CA ALA A 235 -2.92 -30.84 8.53
C ALA A 235 -3.24 -29.75 7.51
N ARG A 236 -4.21 -28.86 7.81
CA ARG A 236 -4.57 -27.77 6.89
C ARG A 236 -3.46 -26.71 6.78
N ILE A 237 -2.76 -26.40 7.85
CA ILE A 237 -1.59 -25.50 7.82
C ILE A 237 -0.48 -26.08 6.93
N CYS A 238 -0.16 -27.36 7.10
CA CYS A 238 0.81 -28.05 6.23
C CYS A 238 0.39 -28.04 4.77
N GLU A 239 -0.89 -28.26 4.49
CA GLU A 239 -1.43 -28.20 3.11
C GLU A 239 -1.29 -26.79 2.52
N LEU A 240 -1.67 -25.74 3.27
CA LEU A 240 -1.50 -24.33 2.84
C LEU A 240 -0.03 -23.96 2.61
N GLN A 241 0.88 -24.44 3.46
CA GLN A 241 2.31 -24.24 3.27
C GLN A 241 2.81 -24.93 1.99
N ARG A 242 2.35 -26.15 1.72
CA ARG A 242 2.70 -26.87 0.50
C ARG A 242 2.13 -26.15 -0.73
N GLU A 243 0.86 -25.74 -0.70
CA GLU A 243 0.24 -24.95 -1.77
C GLU A 243 1.04 -23.66 -2.05
N ASN A 244 1.48 -22.95 -1.00
CA ASN A 244 2.29 -21.75 -1.13
C ASN A 244 3.67 -22.02 -1.75
N GLU A 245 4.32 -23.12 -1.37
CA GLU A 245 5.61 -23.49 -1.96
C GLU A 245 5.47 -23.93 -3.43
N GLU A 246 4.44 -24.70 -3.76
CA GLU A 246 4.10 -25.04 -5.14
C GLU A 246 3.86 -23.77 -5.98
N MET A 247 3.17 -22.78 -5.40
CA MET A 247 2.94 -21.48 -6.05
C MET A 247 4.24 -20.68 -6.22
N ARG A 248 5.17 -20.72 -5.27
CA ARG A 248 6.49 -20.09 -5.39
C ARG A 248 7.32 -20.73 -6.52
N VAL A 249 7.32 -22.06 -6.61
CA VAL A 249 7.98 -22.77 -7.71
C VAL A 249 7.35 -22.39 -9.05
N LEU A 250 6.01 -22.34 -9.11
CA LEU A 250 5.27 -21.86 -10.28
C LEU A 250 5.68 -20.42 -10.66
N GLY A 251 5.86 -19.56 -9.67
CA GLY A 251 6.30 -18.16 -9.86
C GLY A 251 7.60 -18.04 -10.66
N ARG A 252 8.54 -18.95 -10.46
CA ARG A 252 9.85 -18.95 -11.14
C ARG A 252 9.81 -19.51 -12.56
N GLN A 253 8.77 -20.28 -12.91
CA GLN A 253 8.66 -20.87 -14.24
C GLN A 253 8.37 -19.82 -15.32
N PRO A 254 8.78 -20.04 -16.59
CA PRO A 254 8.41 -19.19 -17.71
C PRO A 254 6.89 -19.13 -17.92
N GLY A 255 6.40 -18.02 -18.47
CA GLY A 255 5.00 -17.82 -18.79
C GLY A 255 4.65 -18.46 -20.14
N TYR A 256 4.14 -19.68 -20.13
CA TYR A 256 3.58 -20.35 -21.30
C TYR A 256 2.20 -20.93 -20.96
N THR A 257 1.26 -20.76 -21.88
CA THR A 257 -0.06 -21.38 -21.84
C THR A 257 0.04 -22.89 -22.07
N ARG A 258 -1.06 -23.62 -21.92
CA ARG A 258 -1.12 -25.07 -22.15
C ARG A 258 -0.78 -25.46 -23.59
N ASP A 259 -1.18 -24.63 -24.55
CA ASP A 259 -0.89 -24.79 -25.99
C ASP A 259 0.45 -24.15 -26.42
N GLY A 260 1.26 -23.69 -25.47
CA GLY A 260 2.63 -23.22 -25.70
C GLY A 260 2.78 -21.75 -26.11
N ALA A 261 1.71 -20.94 -26.08
CA ALA A 261 1.82 -19.51 -26.34
C ALA A 261 2.50 -18.79 -25.16
N ALA A 262 3.50 -17.96 -25.47
CA ALA A 262 4.20 -17.18 -24.45
C ALA A 262 3.32 -16.04 -23.91
N PHE A 263 3.40 -15.78 -22.61
CA PHE A 263 2.84 -14.60 -21.98
C PHE A 263 3.80 -13.98 -20.96
N GLU A 264 3.67 -12.68 -20.75
CA GLU A 264 4.43 -11.93 -19.77
C GLU A 264 3.53 -11.49 -18.62
N LEU A 265 4.00 -11.69 -17.39
CA LEU A 265 3.30 -11.28 -16.19
C LEU A 265 4.12 -10.24 -15.44
N LEU A 266 3.58 -9.04 -15.39
CA LEU A 266 4.17 -7.85 -14.78
C LEU A 266 3.41 -7.48 -13.51
N ALA A 267 4.02 -6.66 -12.66
CA ALA A 267 3.40 -6.20 -11.42
C ALA A 267 2.91 -4.75 -11.50
N ASN A 268 1.84 -4.47 -10.73
CA ASN A 268 1.41 -3.12 -10.38
C ASN A 268 2.00 -2.78 -9.02
N CYS A 269 2.84 -1.74 -8.94
CA CYS A 269 3.59 -1.37 -7.75
C CYS A 269 3.44 0.13 -7.43
N PHE A 270 3.75 0.48 -6.19
CA PHE A 270 3.74 1.84 -5.68
C PHE A 270 5.14 2.34 -5.28
N GLY A 271 6.07 1.41 -5.01
CA GLY A 271 7.43 1.72 -4.57
C GLY A 271 8.37 0.52 -4.66
N PRO A 272 9.63 0.70 -4.20
CA PRO A 272 10.67 -0.34 -4.26
C PRO A 272 10.30 -1.64 -3.53
N GLU A 273 9.64 -1.57 -2.37
CA GLU A 273 9.28 -2.73 -1.56
C GLU A 273 8.25 -3.62 -2.27
N ASP A 274 7.25 -3.00 -2.93
CA ASP A 274 6.28 -3.75 -3.73
C ASP A 274 6.97 -4.44 -4.91
N ILE A 275 7.97 -3.77 -5.51
CA ILE A 275 8.74 -4.32 -6.62
C ILE A 275 9.54 -5.54 -6.14
N ASP A 276 10.24 -5.46 -5.01
CA ASP A 276 10.96 -6.60 -4.42
C ASP A 276 10.02 -7.79 -4.18
N THR A 277 8.87 -7.55 -3.57
CA THR A 277 7.83 -8.57 -3.33
C THR A 277 7.35 -9.20 -4.63
N ALA A 278 7.11 -8.40 -5.66
CA ALA A 278 6.69 -8.86 -6.97
C ALA A 278 7.76 -9.70 -7.68
N MET A 279 9.03 -9.28 -7.62
CA MET A 279 10.15 -10.03 -8.19
C MET A 279 10.32 -11.38 -7.51
N GLN A 280 10.24 -11.44 -6.18
CA GLN A 280 10.26 -12.69 -5.41
C GLN A 280 9.09 -13.61 -5.78
N SER A 281 7.93 -13.05 -6.12
CA SER A 281 6.75 -13.78 -6.59
C SER A 281 6.82 -14.18 -8.07
N GLY A 282 7.90 -13.84 -8.79
CA GLY A 282 8.17 -14.24 -10.16
C GLY A 282 7.58 -13.32 -11.24
N ALA A 283 7.36 -12.04 -10.92
CA ALA A 283 7.09 -11.02 -11.93
C ALA A 283 8.28 -10.86 -12.89
N ARG A 284 8.01 -10.52 -14.14
CA ARG A 284 9.01 -10.26 -15.17
C ARG A 284 9.33 -8.78 -15.35
N GLY A 285 8.83 -7.94 -14.44
CA GLY A 285 9.01 -6.51 -14.40
C GLY A 285 7.80 -5.81 -13.81
N VAL A 286 7.80 -4.49 -13.92
CA VAL A 286 6.72 -3.63 -13.45
C VAL A 286 5.98 -3.06 -14.66
N GLY A 287 4.71 -3.45 -14.83
CA GLY A 287 3.87 -2.94 -15.90
C GLY A 287 3.16 -1.63 -15.54
N LEU A 288 3.06 -1.34 -14.25
CA LEU A 288 2.51 -0.08 -13.75
C LEU A 288 3.17 0.30 -12.42
N LEU A 289 4.08 1.26 -12.44
CA LEU A 289 4.53 1.98 -11.25
C LEU A 289 3.69 3.26 -11.10
N ARG A 290 2.94 3.36 -10.00
CA ARG A 290 2.12 4.54 -9.70
C ARG A 290 2.94 5.60 -8.96
N SER A 291 3.52 6.53 -9.70
CA SER A 291 4.42 7.56 -9.17
C SER A 291 3.76 8.55 -8.21
N SER A 292 2.43 8.69 -8.23
CA SER A 292 1.71 9.62 -7.34
C SER A 292 1.93 9.32 -5.85
N TYR A 293 2.23 8.08 -5.49
CA TYR A 293 2.44 7.67 -4.09
C TYR A 293 3.75 8.16 -3.46
N MET A 294 4.74 8.58 -4.25
CA MET A 294 5.96 9.17 -3.70
C MET A 294 5.76 10.61 -3.19
N MET A 295 4.62 11.25 -3.51
CA MET A 295 4.35 12.63 -3.13
C MET A 295 3.84 12.70 -1.70
N LEU A 296 4.43 13.58 -0.90
CA LEU A 296 3.99 13.87 0.46
C LEU A 296 2.90 14.95 0.46
N PRO A 297 1.95 14.94 1.41
CA PRO A 297 0.98 16.00 1.54
C PRO A 297 1.65 17.38 1.68
N GLY A 298 1.25 18.33 0.83
CA GLY A 298 1.78 19.70 0.86
C GLY A 298 3.19 19.91 0.31
N ARG A 299 3.86 18.83 -0.19
CA ARG A 299 5.22 18.93 -0.73
C ARG A 299 5.33 18.28 -2.10
N ILE A 300 5.84 19.04 -3.06
CA ILE A 300 6.24 18.53 -4.37
C ILE A 300 7.71 18.17 -4.30
N LEU A 301 8.06 16.92 -4.63
CA LEU A 301 9.45 16.50 -4.70
C LEU A 301 10.16 17.17 -5.87
N ASP A 302 11.40 17.56 -5.64
CA ASP A 302 12.25 18.12 -6.68
C ASP A 302 12.77 17.05 -7.67
N GLU A 303 13.49 17.48 -8.72
CA GLU A 303 14.04 16.58 -9.75
C GLU A 303 14.97 15.51 -9.15
N GLN A 304 15.76 15.89 -8.15
CA GLN A 304 16.74 15.00 -7.55
C GLN A 304 16.10 13.93 -6.65
N GLU A 305 15.10 14.31 -5.86
CA GLU A 305 14.33 13.42 -5.01
C GLU A 305 13.56 12.39 -5.86
N GLN A 306 12.90 12.85 -6.94
CA GLN A 306 12.22 11.98 -7.89
C GLN A 306 13.19 11.03 -8.60
N PHE A 307 14.36 11.52 -9.01
CA PHE A 307 15.40 10.70 -9.61
C PHE A 307 15.84 9.57 -8.67
N TYR A 308 16.05 9.85 -7.39
CA TYR A 308 16.41 8.83 -6.41
C TYR A 308 15.31 7.79 -6.23
N PHE A 309 14.06 8.21 -6.14
CA PHE A 309 12.92 7.28 -6.04
C PHE A 309 12.86 6.33 -7.23
N TYR A 310 12.90 6.85 -8.47
CA TYR A 310 12.87 6.00 -9.67
C TYR A 310 14.11 5.10 -9.78
N SER A 311 15.28 5.59 -9.36
CA SER A 311 16.50 4.79 -9.34
C SER A 311 16.41 3.63 -8.34
N SER A 312 15.81 3.84 -7.17
CA SER A 312 15.55 2.78 -6.18
C SER A 312 14.57 1.74 -6.71
N CYS A 313 13.52 2.16 -7.41
CA CYS A 313 12.59 1.25 -8.08
C CYS A 313 13.28 0.39 -9.15
N LEU A 314 14.18 0.97 -9.94
CA LEU A 314 14.96 0.23 -10.93
C LEU A 314 15.93 -0.76 -10.30
N ALA A 315 16.55 -0.40 -9.19
CA ALA A 315 17.42 -1.30 -8.43
C ALA A 315 16.64 -2.51 -7.89
N ALA A 316 15.47 -2.28 -7.29
CA ALA A 316 14.57 -3.33 -6.82
C ALA A 316 14.06 -4.25 -7.95
N ALA A 317 13.92 -3.73 -9.17
CA ALA A 317 13.52 -4.50 -10.35
C ALA A 317 14.63 -5.41 -10.91
N GLN A 318 15.88 -5.34 -10.39
CA GLN A 318 17.00 -6.24 -10.70
C GLN A 318 17.25 -6.41 -12.22
N GLY A 319 17.16 -5.31 -12.98
CA GLY A 319 17.36 -5.30 -14.43
C GLY A 319 16.11 -5.64 -15.26
N CYS A 320 14.99 -5.94 -14.63
CA CYS A 320 13.71 -6.10 -15.31
C CYS A 320 13.08 -4.75 -15.67
N PRO A 321 12.24 -4.66 -16.73
CA PRO A 321 11.64 -3.41 -17.16
C PRO A 321 10.66 -2.82 -16.11
N VAL A 322 10.73 -1.50 -15.95
CA VAL A 322 9.82 -0.73 -15.09
C VAL A 322 9.08 0.29 -15.93
N THR A 323 7.75 0.17 -16.02
CA THR A 323 6.89 1.12 -16.71
C THR A 323 6.27 2.10 -15.70
N VAL A 324 6.68 3.36 -15.78
CA VAL A 324 6.26 4.41 -14.86
C VAL A 324 5.09 5.19 -15.47
N ARG A 325 3.99 5.26 -14.76
CA ARG A 325 2.90 6.18 -15.08
C ARG A 325 3.23 7.56 -14.51
N THR A 326 3.19 8.61 -15.34
CA THR A 326 3.33 9.98 -14.86
C THR A 326 2.22 10.33 -13.87
N PHE A 327 2.35 11.45 -13.16
CA PHE A 327 1.40 11.82 -12.11
C PHE A 327 -0.04 11.84 -12.61
N ASP A 328 -0.92 11.27 -11.79
CA ASP A 328 -2.36 11.22 -12.04
C ASP A 328 -3.12 11.82 -10.84
N PHE A 329 -2.91 13.10 -10.64
CA PHE A 329 -3.59 13.86 -9.60
C PHE A 329 -5.08 14.00 -9.91
N GLY A 330 -5.90 13.89 -8.88
CA GLY A 330 -7.36 13.89 -8.98
C GLY A 330 -8.01 12.51 -8.92
N ALA A 331 -7.23 11.42 -9.10
CA ALA A 331 -7.70 10.06 -8.87
C ALA A 331 -7.40 9.57 -7.44
N ASP A 332 -6.27 9.97 -6.88
CA ASP A 332 -5.82 9.58 -5.54
C ASP A 332 -6.23 10.66 -4.54
N ARG A 333 -7.16 10.34 -3.64
CA ARG A 333 -7.73 11.27 -2.64
C ARG A 333 -6.69 11.90 -1.71
N THR A 334 -5.57 11.22 -1.48
CA THR A 334 -4.46 11.68 -0.63
C THR A 334 -3.73 12.91 -1.18
N MET A 335 -3.91 13.24 -2.47
CA MET A 335 -3.20 14.33 -3.13
C MET A 335 -4.07 15.56 -3.39
N ALA A 336 -5.41 15.44 -3.30
CA ALA A 336 -6.32 16.59 -3.46
C ALA A 336 -6.07 17.66 -2.39
N ASP A 337 -5.66 17.25 -1.19
CA ASP A 337 -5.36 18.15 -0.07
C ASP A 337 -3.99 18.86 -0.22
N ALA A 338 -3.07 18.27 -0.99
CA ALA A 338 -1.75 18.86 -1.26
C ALA A 338 -1.78 19.99 -2.30
N TYR A 339 -2.82 20.02 -3.15
CA TYR A 339 -3.00 21.04 -4.18
C TYR A 339 -4.20 21.92 -3.87
N GLN A 340 -3.97 23.00 -3.16
CA GLN A 340 -5.00 24.03 -2.92
C GLN A 340 -5.63 24.46 -4.25
N GLY A 341 -6.91 24.12 -4.46
CA GLY A 341 -7.71 24.58 -5.58
C GLY A 341 -8.00 23.56 -6.71
N VAL A 342 -7.48 22.32 -6.64
CA VAL A 342 -7.89 21.25 -7.57
C VAL A 342 -9.04 20.47 -6.95
N GLN A 343 -10.27 20.70 -7.43
CA GLN A 343 -11.39 19.84 -7.09
C GLN A 343 -11.06 18.39 -7.52
N SER A 344 -11.06 17.46 -6.57
CA SER A 344 -10.93 16.03 -6.82
C SER A 344 -12.11 15.55 -7.66
N SER A 345 -11.96 15.57 -8.98
CA SER A 345 -12.95 15.06 -9.91
C SER A 345 -12.37 13.90 -10.70
N LYS A 346 -13.11 12.80 -10.77
CA LYS A 346 -12.77 11.68 -11.64
C LYS A 346 -12.93 12.03 -13.14
N LEU A 347 -13.68 13.08 -13.43
CA LEU A 347 -13.85 13.65 -14.76
C LEU A 347 -13.10 14.98 -14.86
N GLY A 348 -12.57 15.30 -16.04
CA GLY A 348 -11.94 16.60 -16.32
C GLY A 348 -10.43 16.62 -16.08
N LEU A 349 -9.94 17.55 -15.27
CA LEU A 349 -8.50 17.83 -15.10
C LEU A 349 -7.82 16.81 -14.16
N ARG A 350 -7.27 15.77 -14.76
CA ARG A 350 -6.40 14.78 -14.09
C ARG A 350 -5.42 14.17 -15.10
N GLY A 351 -4.40 13.49 -14.60
CA GLY A 351 -3.39 12.84 -15.42
C GLY A 351 -2.68 13.85 -16.33
N ILE A 352 -2.49 13.48 -17.59
CA ILE A 352 -1.78 14.32 -18.56
C ILE A 352 -2.41 15.71 -18.73
N ARG A 353 -3.74 15.82 -18.64
CA ARG A 353 -4.45 17.09 -18.78
C ARG A 353 -4.03 18.10 -17.70
N ASN A 354 -3.81 17.62 -16.48
CA ASN A 354 -3.30 18.44 -15.39
C ASN A 354 -1.79 18.71 -15.56
N SER A 355 -1.02 17.72 -16.02
CA SER A 355 0.42 17.85 -16.25
C SER A 355 0.72 18.91 -17.33
N LEU A 356 -0.02 18.92 -18.43
CA LEU A 356 0.11 19.93 -19.50
C LEU A 356 -0.26 21.35 -19.02
N ARG A 357 -1.17 21.47 -18.06
CA ARG A 357 -1.53 22.75 -17.45
C ARG A 357 -0.47 23.26 -16.46
N GLN A 358 0.37 22.36 -15.92
CA GLN A 358 1.44 22.67 -14.98
C GLN A 358 2.81 22.24 -15.53
N PRO A 359 3.27 22.85 -16.66
CA PRO A 359 4.41 22.36 -17.43
C PRO A 359 5.70 22.28 -16.61
N ARG A 360 5.98 23.23 -15.73
CA ARG A 360 7.19 23.20 -14.89
C ARG A 360 7.28 21.95 -14.01
N GLN A 361 6.16 21.53 -13.42
CA GLN A 361 6.13 20.34 -12.60
C GLN A 361 6.25 19.07 -13.44
N PHE A 362 5.63 19.07 -14.61
CA PHE A 362 5.73 17.98 -15.56
C PHE A 362 7.15 17.84 -16.10
N GLU A 363 7.82 18.94 -16.45
CA GLU A 363 9.25 18.98 -16.83
C GLU A 363 10.14 18.39 -15.74
N THR A 364 9.91 18.77 -14.46
CA THR A 364 10.64 18.19 -13.33
C THR A 364 10.52 16.68 -13.28
N GLN A 365 9.31 16.14 -13.46
CA GLN A 365 9.09 14.69 -13.49
C GLN A 365 9.76 14.04 -14.70
N ILE A 366 9.60 14.59 -15.89
CA ILE A 366 10.19 14.04 -17.12
C ILE A 366 11.72 14.04 -17.05
N CYS A 367 12.35 15.13 -16.59
CA CYS A 367 13.79 15.18 -16.39
C CYS A 367 14.29 14.09 -15.42
N ALA A 368 13.61 13.90 -14.30
CA ALA A 368 13.95 12.86 -13.34
C ALA A 368 13.81 11.44 -13.94
N LEU A 369 12.76 11.19 -14.73
CA LEU A 369 12.53 9.91 -15.40
C LEU A 369 13.57 9.62 -16.47
N LEU A 370 13.92 10.58 -17.32
CA LEU A 370 14.96 10.46 -18.35
C LEU A 370 16.33 10.16 -17.73
N ARG A 371 16.67 10.82 -16.62
CA ARG A 371 17.88 10.56 -15.83
C ARG A 371 17.88 9.16 -15.22
N ALA A 372 16.77 8.75 -14.61
CA ALA A 372 16.63 7.42 -14.03
C ALA A 372 16.74 6.32 -15.10
N ALA A 373 16.19 6.54 -16.30
CA ALA A 373 16.28 5.61 -17.42
C ALA A 373 17.72 5.33 -17.89
N HIS A 374 18.68 6.15 -17.50
CA HIS A 374 20.12 5.85 -17.71
C HIS A 374 20.62 4.73 -16.77
N ARG A 375 19.91 4.46 -15.68
CA ARG A 375 20.27 3.44 -14.68
C ARG A 375 19.70 2.06 -14.98
N GLY A 376 18.68 1.95 -15.84
CA GLY A 376 18.02 0.68 -16.14
C GLY A 376 16.87 0.80 -17.14
N PRO A 377 16.22 -0.32 -17.49
CA PRO A 377 15.17 -0.36 -18.50
C PRO A 377 13.86 0.28 -18.00
N LEU A 378 13.76 1.60 -18.09
CA LEU A 378 12.61 2.39 -17.72
C LEU A 378 11.78 2.77 -18.97
N ARG A 379 10.47 2.66 -18.85
CA ARG A 379 9.48 3.13 -19.82
C ARG A 379 8.56 4.15 -19.15
N VAL A 380 8.05 5.11 -19.89
CA VAL A 380 7.15 6.15 -19.36
C VAL A 380 5.81 6.12 -20.07
N MET A 381 4.70 6.15 -19.34
CA MET A 381 3.37 6.23 -19.92
C MET A 381 2.57 7.42 -19.38
N PHE A 382 1.80 8.04 -20.26
CA PHE A 382 0.92 9.16 -19.94
C PHE A 382 -0.50 8.66 -19.68
N PRO A 383 -1.08 8.94 -18.48
CA PRO A 383 -2.45 8.60 -18.15
C PRO A 383 -3.44 9.65 -18.67
N MET A 384 -4.69 9.24 -18.90
CA MET A 384 -5.81 10.13 -19.23
C MET A 384 -5.64 10.90 -20.55
N VAL A 385 -4.85 10.37 -21.47
CA VAL A 385 -4.74 10.89 -22.84
C VAL A 385 -6.10 10.74 -23.54
N THR A 386 -6.55 11.78 -24.20
CA THR A 386 -7.85 11.82 -24.88
C THR A 386 -7.71 11.52 -26.36
N ASP A 387 -6.73 12.17 -26.99
CA ASP A 387 -6.44 12.16 -28.40
C ASP A 387 -4.95 12.38 -28.68
N VAL A 388 -4.59 12.43 -29.94
CA VAL A 388 -3.20 12.60 -30.39
C VAL A 388 -2.65 13.99 -30.05
N GLU A 389 -3.49 15.01 -29.90
CA GLU A 389 -3.03 16.35 -29.52
C GLU A 389 -2.46 16.38 -28.13
N ASP A 390 -3.07 15.67 -27.16
CA ASP A 390 -2.52 15.48 -25.81
C ASP A 390 -1.16 14.76 -25.86
N TRP A 391 -1.01 13.75 -26.72
CA TRP A 391 0.22 13.01 -26.93
C TRP A 391 1.33 13.90 -27.49
N ASP A 392 1.07 14.62 -28.58
CA ASP A 392 2.04 15.49 -29.23
C ASP A 392 2.51 16.62 -28.29
N ALA A 393 1.58 17.22 -27.54
CA ALA A 393 1.89 18.23 -26.54
C ALA A 393 2.80 17.68 -25.42
N ALA A 394 2.55 16.46 -24.94
CA ALA A 394 3.40 15.80 -23.95
C ALA A 394 4.80 15.49 -24.53
N MET A 395 4.87 14.98 -25.75
CA MET A 395 6.16 14.66 -26.40
C MET A 395 6.97 15.92 -26.72
N HIS A 396 6.33 17.06 -26.98
CA HIS A 396 7.02 18.34 -27.11
C HIS A 396 7.74 18.73 -25.81
N ILE A 397 7.09 18.54 -24.65
CA ILE A 397 7.73 18.77 -23.34
C ILE A 397 8.87 17.77 -23.11
N VAL A 398 8.70 16.49 -23.49
CA VAL A 398 9.78 15.50 -23.42
C VAL A 398 11.02 15.95 -24.18
N GLU A 399 10.84 16.45 -25.43
CA GLU A 399 11.98 16.90 -26.22
C GLU A 399 12.65 18.15 -25.64
N HIS A 400 11.84 19.08 -25.11
CA HIS A 400 12.37 20.21 -24.34
C HIS A 400 13.22 19.76 -23.14
N CYS A 401 12.78 18.75 -22.39
CA CYS A 401 13.53 18.17 -21.26
C CYS A 401 14.82 17.49 -21.74
N ARG A 402 14.80 16.74 -22.85
CA ARG A 402 16.01 16.15 -23.46
C ARG A 402 17.03 17.24 -23.80
N GLN A 403 16.59 18.31 -24.45
CA GLN A 403 17.46 19.44 -24.79
C GLN A 403 18.04 20.12 -23.55
N SER A 404 17.23 20.38 -22.53
CA SER A 404 17.68 20.95 -21.25
C SER A 404 18.72 20.08 -20.56
N LEU A 405 18.54 18.77 -20.53
CA LEU A 405 19.51 17.84 -19.93
C LEU A 405 20.82 17.78 -20.70
N ARG A 406 20.79 17.85 -22.05
CA ARG A 406 21.98 17.96 -22.90
C ARG A 406 22.77 19.24 -22.59
N GLU A 407 22.08 20.38 -22.52
CA GLU A 407 22.70 21.69 -22.23
C GLU A 407 23.30 21.74 -20.81
N ARG A 408 22.67 21.09 -19.85
CA ARG A 408 23.16 20.95 -18.47
C ARG A 408 24.28 19.90 -18.33
N GLY A 409 24.61 19.13 -19.39
CA GLY A 409 25.57 18.05 -19.34
C GLY A 409 25.21 16.91 -18.39
N VAL A 410 23.92 16.71 -18.12
CA VAL A 410 23.42 15.68 -17.19
C VAL A 410 23.18 14.37 -17.95
N PRO A 411 23.74 13.23 -17.52
CA PRO A 411 23.52 11.94 -18.16
C PRO A 411 22.05 11.49 -18.10
N PHE A 412 21.51 11.06 -19.23
CA PHE A 412 20.15 10.54 -19.37
C PHE A 412 20.05 9.53 -20.52
N ASN A 413 18.93 8.83 -20.66
CA ASN A 413 18.70 7.90 -21.76
C ASN A 413 17.88 8.57 -22.87
N GLU A 414 18.53 8.87 -23.99
CA GLU A 414 17.91 9.46 -25.19
C GLU A 414 16.77 8.59 -25.77
N LYS A 415 16.88 7.26 -25.62
CA LYS A 415 15.99 6.27 -26.21
C LYS A 415 14.95 5.72 -25.21
N THR A 416 14.66 6.50 -24.16
CA THR A 416 13.61 6.12 -23.20
C THR A 416 12.29 5.95 -23.95
N PRO A 417 11.64 4.77 -23.88
CA PRO A 417 10.35 4.54 -24.54
C PRO A 417 9.22 5.29 -23.85
N PHE A 418 8.34 5.89 -24.66
CA PHE A 418 7.13 6.57 -24.21
C PHE A 418 5.87 5.89 -24.77
N GLY A 419 4.82 5.82 -23.96
CA GLY A 419 3.57 5.18 -24.33
C GLY A 419 2.33 5.86 -23.75
N VAL A 420 1.17 5.39 -24.17
CA VAL A 420 -0.13 5.89 -23.74
C VAL A 420 -0.84 4.87 -22.87
N MET A 421 -1.38 5.32 -21.71
CA MET A 421 -2.33 4.54 -20.94
C MET A 421 -3.75 4.84 -21.45
N LEU A 422 -4.32 3.90 -22.16
CA LEU A 422 -5.67 3.96 -22.72
C LEU A 422 -6.71 3.77 -21.60
N SER A 423 -7.05 4.88 -20.96
CA SER A 423 -7.99 4.98 -19.84
C SER A 423 -9.31 5.63 -20.22
N VAL A 424 -9.35 6.29 -21.37
CA VAL A 424 -10.51 7.00 -21.89
C VAL A 424 -11.00 6.29 -23.17
N PRO A 425 -12.31 6.07 -23.34
CA PRO A 425 -12.84 5.41 -24.55
C PRO A 425 -12.44 6.09 -25.86
N SER A 426 -12.35 7.43 -25.91
CA SER A 426 -11.89 8.16 -27.10
C SER A 426 -10.51 7.70 -27.56
N ALA A 427 -9.55 7.59 -26.64
CA ALA A 427 -8.21 7.13 -26.95
C ALA A 427 -8.14 5.67 -27.44
N CYS A 428 -9.09 4.82 -27.02
CA CYS A 428 -9.20 3.46 -27.56
C CYS A 428 -9.75 3.45 -28.98
N LEU A 429 -10.67 4.38 -29.31
CA LEU A 429 -11.29 4.52 -30.62
C LEU A 429 -10.33 5.07 -31.68
N THR A 430 -9.31 5.81 -31.28
CA THR A 430 -8.30 6.44 -32.14
C THR A 430 -6.89 5.87 -31.86
N ALA A 431 -6.79 4.61 -31.41
CA ALA A 431 -5.51 4.02 -31.02
C ALA A 431 -4.48 3.97 -32.16
N GLU A 432 -4.93 3.89 -33.39
CA GLU A 432 -4.08 3.93 -34.60
C GLU A 432 -3.35 5.27 -34.79
N GLU A 433 -3.94 6.38 -34.35
CA GLU A 433 -3.32 7.71 -34.43
C GLU A 433 -2.08 7.77 -33.50
N PHE A 434 -2.14 7.26 -32.28
CA PHE A 434 -0.97 7.21 -31.39
C PHE A 434 0.15 6.35 -31.98
N VAL A 435 -0.19 5.24 -32.60
CA VAL A 435 0.77 4.37 -33.28
C VAL A 435 1.43 5.11 -34.46
N ALA A 436 0.66 5.81 -35.26
CA ALA A 436 1.16 6.61 -36.38
C ALA A 436 2.06 7.78 -35.94
N HIS A 437 1.81 8.34 -34.74
CA HIS A 437 2.61 9.42 -34.14
C HIS A 437 3.79 8.91 -33.30
N GLY A 438 4.18 7.63 -33.41
CA GLY A 438 5.41 7.09 -32.84
C GLY A 438 5.32 6.73 -31.36
N CYS A 439 4.15 6.33 -30.88
CA CYS A 439 4.00 5.75 -29.55
C CYS A 439 4.72 4.39 -29.50
N ASP A 440 5.63 4.20 -28.53
CA ASP A 440 6.45 2.99 -28.42
C ASP A 440 5.68 1.78 -27.87
N PHE A 441 4.64 2.02 -27.06
CA PHE A 441 3.81 0.95 -26.46
C PHE A 441 2.47 1.50 -25.97
N LEU A 442 1.48 0.59 -25.84
CA LEU A 442 0.15 0.92 -25.33
C LEU A 442 -0.13 0.16 -24.04
N VAL A 443 -0.81 0.79 -23.09
CA VAL A 443 -1.26 0.15 -21.85
C VAL A 443 -2.76 0.36 -21.68
N ILE A 444 -3.53 -0.72 -21.61
CA ILE A 444 -4.98 -0.65 -21.39
C ILE A 444 -5.24 -0.57 -19.87
N GLY A 445 -5.72 0.58 -19.41
CA GLY A 445 -6.07 0.85 -18.01
C GLY A 445 -7.52 0.50 -17.70
N THR A 446 -7.82 -0.76 -17.35
CA THR A 446 -9.21 -1.25 -17.26
C THR A 446 -10.08 -0.54 -16.24
N ASN A 447 -9.49 0.03 -15.16
CA ASN A 447 -10.28 0.65 -14.09
C ASN A 447 -11.05 1.87 -14.59
N ASP A 448 -10.33 2.86 -15.10
CA ASP A 448 -10.92 4.11 -15.57
C ASP A 448 -11.64 3.90 -16.90
N LEU A 449 -11.10 3.06 -17.78
CA LEU A 449 -11.77 2.70 -19.04
C LEU A 449 -13.15 2.10 -18.79
N THR A 450 -13.30 1.18 -17.81
CA THR A 450 -14.60 0.62 -17.44
C THR A 450 -15.53 1.70 -16.90
N GLN A 451 -15.02 2.53 -15.98
CA GLN A 451 -15.79 3.62 -15.37
C GLN A 451 -16.36 4.56 -16.41
N TYR A 452 -15.57 5.01 -17.36
CA TYR A 452 -16.01 5.96 -18.40
C TYR A 452 -16.86 5.31 -19.48
N THR A 453 -16.56 4.08 -19.87
CA THR A 453 -17.38 3.33 -20.84
C THR A 453 -18.81 3.10 -20.34
N HIS A 454 -18.97 2.83 -19.03
CA HIS A 454 -20.28 2.53 -18.43
C HIS A 454 -20.87 3.71 -17.66
N ALA A 455 -20.19 4.86 -17.58
CA ALA A 455 -20.58 5.99 -16.74
C ALA A 455 -20.89 5.56 -15.29
N ALA A 456 -20.11 4.63 -14.76
CA ALA A 456 -20.32 4.01 -13.45
C ALA A 456 -19.11 4.25 -12.54
N ASP A 457 -19.31 5.01 -11.46
CA ASP A 457 -18.25 5.24 -10.48
C ASP A 457 -17.99 3.95 -9.67
N ARG A 458 -16.76 3.44 -9.74
CA ARG A 458 -16.32 2.20 -9.07
C ARG A 458 -16.33 2.28 -7.55
N GLU A 459 -16.36 3.48 -6.97
CA GLU A 459 -16.37 3.70 -5.51
C GLU A 459 -17.78 3.80 -4.94
N LEU A 460 -18.79 3.95 -5.80
CA LEU A 460 -20.18 4.02 -5.39
C LEU A 460 -20.82 2.61 -5.40
N ALA A 461 -21.13 2.08 -4.22
CA ALA A 461 -21.79 0.78 -4.08
C ALA A 461 -23.11 0.71 -4.90
N SER A 462 -23.85 1.81 -5.02
CA SER A 462 -25.06 1.90 -5.85
C SER A 462 -24.82 1.74 -7.35
N ALA A 463 -23.58 1.97 -7.83
CA ALA A 463 -23.19 1.85 -9.23
C ALA A 463 -22.51 0.51 -9.56
N GLU A 464 -22.22 -0.34 -8.57
CA GLU A 464 -21.46 -1.59 -8.72
C GLU A 464 -21.99 -2.49 -9.84
N ARG A 465 -23.33 -2.67 -9.93
CA ARG A 465 -23.95 -3.52 -10.96
C ARG A 465 -23.66 -3.04 -12.41
N TYR A 466 -23.32 -1.78 -12.59
CA TYR A 466 -23.00 -1.18 -13.90
C TYR A 466 -21.53 -1.21 -14.22
N TYR A 467 -20.66 -1.35 -13.23
CA TYR A 467 -19.21 -1.44 -13.39
C TYR A 467 -18.80 -2.85 -13.82
N ARG A 468 -18.74 -3.09 -15.15
CA ARG A 468 -18.53 -4.43 -15.73
C ARG A 468 -17.30 -4.46 -16.65
N PRO A 469 -16.10 -4.78 -16.11
CA PRO A 469 -14.85 -4.75 -16.89
C PRO A 469 -14.76 -5.79 -18.00
N ALA A 470 -15.53 -6.87 -17.95
CA ALA A 470 -15.58 -7.90 -18.99
C ALA A 470 -16.82 -7.77 -19.92
N SER A 471 -17.46 -6.60 -19.96
CA SER A 471 -18.65 -6.36 -20.79
C SER A 471 -18.33 -6.44 -22.29
N PRO A 472 -19.34 -6.65 -23.15
CA PRO A 472 -19.17 -6.60 -24.60
C PRO A 472 -18.60 -5.26 -25.11
N ALA A 473 -18.93 -4.13 -24.46
CA ALA A 473 -18.40 -2.82 -24.81
C ALA A 473 -16.88 -2.75 -24.58
N MET A 474 -16.43 -3.21 -23.39
CA MET A 474 -15.01 -3.27 -23.06
C MET A 474 -14.24 -4.19 -24.02
N LYS A 475 -14.80 -5.36 -24.34
CA LYS A 475 -14.18 -6.29 -25.30
C LYS A 475 -14.01 -5.67 -26.68
N LYS A 476 -14.99 -4.89 -27.15
CA LYS A 476 -14.89 -4.17 -28.44
C LYS A 476 -13.77 -3.12 -28.41
N LEU A 477 -13.69 -2.30 -27.35
CA LEU A 477 -12.63 -1.31 -27.22
C LEU A 477 -11.24 -1.97 -27.19
N ILE A 478 -11.10 -3.06 -26.42
CA ILE A 478 -9.85 -3.82 -26.35
C ILE A 478 -9.48 -4.39 -27.73
N ALA A 479 -10.44 -4.95 -28.49
CA ALA A 479 -10.20 -5.49 -29.82
C ALA A 479 -9.70 -4.41 -30.80
N MET A 480 -10.30 -3.21 -30.79
CA MET A 480 -9.84 -2.08 -31.61
C MET A 480 -8.40 -1.68 -31.31
N VAL A 481 -8.05 -1.60 -30.01
CA VAL A 481 -6.67 -1.33 -29.57
C VAL A 481 -5.71 -2.42 -30.07
N MET A 482 -6.10 -3.69 -29.96
CA MET A 482 -5.27 -4.81 -30.43
C MET A 482 -5.05 -4.79 -31.95
N GLU A 483 -6.07 -4.43 -32.74
CA GLU A 483 -5.95 -4.26 -34.19
C GLU A 483 -4.97 -3.13 -34.55
N ALA A 484 -5.12 -1.95 -33.93
CA ALA A 484 -4.22 -0.81 -34.15
C ALA A 484 -2.78 -1.16 -33.78
N ALA A 485 -2.58 -1.76 -32.62
CA ALA A 485 -1.26 -2.17 -32.13
C ALA A 485 -0.60 -3.23 -33.02
N LYS A 486 -1.37 -4.21 -33.51
CA LYS A 486 -0.89 -5.22 -34.45
C LYS A 486 -0.46 -4.61 -35.78
N ALA A 487 -1.23 -3.69 -36.32
CA ALA A 487 -0.91 -3.01 -37.58
C ALA A 487 0.42 -2.23 -37.49
N GLY A 488 0.70 -1.59 -36.36
CA GLY A 488 1.93 -0.83 -36.14
C GLY A 488 3.05 -1.61 -35.46
N ASN A 489 2.86 -2.89 -35.15
CA ASN A 489 3.80 -3.72 -34.38
C ASN A 489 4.19 -3.11 -33.02
N VAL A 490 3.23 -2.51 -32.32
CA VAL A 490 3.39 -1.86 -31.03
C VAL A 490 2.95 -2.82 -29.90
N PRO A 491 3.75 -3.04 -28.84
CA PRO A 491 3.38 -3.93 -27.75
C PRO A 491 2.23 -3.36 -26.91
N VAL A 492 1.33 -4.25 -26.44
CA VAL A 492 0.18 -3.91 -25.59
C VAL A 492 0.26 -4.64 -24.29
N THR A 493 0.15 -3.90 -23.18
CA THR A 493 -0.01 -4.43 -21.82
C THR A 493 -1.40 -4.07 -21.31
N ILE A 494 -2.06 -4.98 -20.58
CA ILE A 494 -3.33 -4.69 -19.89
C ILE A 494 -3.11 -4.67 -18.38
N CYS A 495 -3.67 -3.68 -17.70
CA CYS A 495 -3.58 -3.52 -16.24
C CYS A 495 -4.92 -3.14 -15.61
N GLY A 496 -4.96 -3.16 -14.28
CA GLY A 496 -6.10 -2.78 -13.47
C GLY A 496 -6.68 -3.97 -12.66
N LEU A 497 -7.67 -3.68 -11.81
CA LEU A 497 -8.25 -4.66 -10.88
C LEU A 497 -8.85 -5.88 -11.61
N ALA A 498 -9.43 -5.65 -12.77
CA ALA A 498 -10.04 -6.72 -13.58
C ALA A 498 -9.04 -7.79 -14.01
N VAL A 499 -7.78 -7.40 -14.22
CA VAL A 499 -6.69 -8.32 -14.62
C VAL A 499 -6.23 -9.21 -13.46
N GLY A 500 -6.48 -8.81 -12.21
CA GLY A 500 -6.26 -9.64 -11.04
C GLY A 500 -7.24 -10.80 -10.88
N ASN A 501 -8.36 -10.78 -11.63
CA ASN A 501 -9.31 -11.89 -11.66
C ASN A 501 -8.91 -12.90 -12.75
N PRO A 502 -8.56 -14.15 -12.39
CA PRO A 502 -8.11 -15.16 -13.33
C PRO A 502 -9.06 -15.41 -14.51
N VAL A 503 -10.38 -15.39 -14.26
CA VAL A 503 -11.39 -15.61 -15.31
C VAL A 503 -11.34 -14.52 -16.38
N ASN A 504 -11.23 -13.26 -15.96
CA ASN A 504 -11.13 -12.13 -16.90
C ASN A 504 -9.80 -12.20 -17.67
N THR A 505 -8.71 -12.54 -16.98
CA THR A 505 -7.37 -12.57 -17.59
C THR A 505 -7.28 -13.65 -18.67
N VAL A 506 -7.89 -14.80 -18.46
CA VAL A 506 -8.00 -15.86 -19.49
C VAL A 506 -8.80 -15.33 -20.71
N GLN A 507 -9.89 -14.59 -20.49
CA GLN A 507 -10.63 -13.98 -21.61
C GLN A 507 -9.77 -12.97 -22.40
N TYR A 508 -8.96 -12.15 -21.71
CA TYR A 508 -8.04 -11.21 -22.36
C TYR A 508 -6.93 -11.95 -23.13
N LEU A 509 -6.42 -13.07 -22.59
CA LEU A 509 -5.49 -13.94 -23.31
C LEU A 509 -6.09 -14.45 -24.63
N GLN A 510 -7.35 -14.93 -24.60
CA GLN A 510 -8.09 -15.41 -25.76
C GLN A 510 -8.38 -14.32 -26.79
N MET A 511 -8.41 -13.05 -26.37
CA MET A 511 -8.47 -11.88 -27.26
C MET A 511 -7.12 -11.53 -27.91
N GLY A 512 -6.05 -12.27 -27.62
CA GLY A 512 -4.73 -12.06 -28.19
C GLY A 512 -3.76 -11.25 -27.31
N LEU A 513 -4.16 -10.78 -26.12
CA LEU A 513 -3.24 -10.14 -25.18
C LEU A 513 -2.21 -11.13 -24.66
N ARG A 514 -0.97 -10.68 -24.47
CA ARG A 514 0.16 -11.51 -24.00
C ARG A 514 0.95 -10.87 -22.85
N SER A 515 0.68 -9.61 -22.50
CA SER A 515 1.32 -8.90 -21.40
C SER A 515 0.28 -8.39 -20.41
N PHE A 516 0.38 -8.84 -19.15
CA PHE A 516 -0.60 -8.61 -18.09
C PHE A 516 0.09 -8.00 -16.87
N SER A 517 -0.43 -6.89 -16.35
CA SER A 517 0.09 -6.27 -15.14
C SER A 517 -0.92 -6.35 -14.00
N VAL A 518 -0.54 -7.04 -12.92
CA VAL A 518 -1.42 -7.35 -11.79
C VAL A 518 -0.79 -6.93 -10.46
N SER A 519 -1.59 -6.84 -9.41
CA SER A 519 -1.03 -6.63 -8.06
C SER A 519 -0.17 -7.84 -7.65
N PRO A 520 0.92 -7.65 -6.87
CA PRO A 520 1.79 -8.74 -6.43
C PRO A 520 1.04 -9.92 -5.80
N GLN A 521 -0.01 -9.62 -5.03
CA GLN A 521 -0.87 -10.62 -4.36
C GLN A 521 -1.62 -11.55 -5.33
N ASN A 522 -1.98 -11.07 -6.52
CA ASN A 522 -2.74 -11.85 -7.51
C ASN A 522 -1.84 -12.55 -8.54
N LEU A 523 -0.55 -12.26 -8.54
CA LEU A 523 0.40 -12.65 -9.57
C LEU A 523 0.44 -14.18 -9.78
N LEU A 524 0.56 -14.94 -8.70
CA LEU A 524 0.67 -16.40 -8.75
C LEU A 524 -0.65 -17.06 -9.19
N ASN A 525 -1.78 -16.55 -8.70
CA ASN A 525 -3.11 -17.08 -9.07
C ASN A 525 -3.40 -16.83 -10.55
N VAL A 526 -3.09 -15.65 -11.06
CA VAL A 526 -3.23 -15.32 -12.48
C VAL A 526 -2.28 -16.15 -13.32
N LYS A 527 -1.02 -16.35 -12.86
CA LYS A 527 -0.05 -17.19 -13.55
C LYS A 527 -0.52 -18.63 -13.71
N LYS A 528 -1.08 -19.20 -12.64
CA LYS A 528 -1.65 -20.54 -12.65
C LYS A 528 -2.76 -20.67 -13.72
N ALA A 529 -3.71 -19.74 -13.69
CA ALA A 529 -4.83 -19.75 -14.63
C ALA A 529 -4.40 -19.59 -16.09
N LEU A 530 -3.44 -18.69 -16.36
CA LEU A 530 -2.89 -18.50 -17.72
C LEU A 530 -2.14 -19.73 -18.23
N ARG A 531 -1.44 -20.45 -17.36
CA ARG A 531 -0.74 -21.68 -17.73
C ARG A 531 -1.67 -22.86 -18.03
N GLU A 532 -2.83 -22.90 -17.40
CA GLU A 532 -3.87 -23.91 -17.60
C GLU A 532 -4.77 -23.57 -18.81
N ALA A 533 -4.74 -22.31 -19.28
CA ALA A 533 -5.55 -21.84 -20.39
C ALA A 533 -4.97 -22.25 -21.77
N GLU A 534 -5.86 -22.24 -22.75
CA GLU A 534 -5.56 -22.32 -24.19
C GLU A 534 -5.89 -20.99 -24.86
N THR A 535 -5.13 -20.60 -25.90
CA THR A 535 -5.26 -19.30 -26.60
C THR A 535 -6.31 -19.31 -27.69
#